data_c86c3e94c4e398f2e0b0cdf477369bcf
#
_entry.id   c86c3e94c4e398f2e0b0cdf477369bcf
#
_cell.length_a   1.000
_cell.length_b   1.000
_cell.length_c   1.000
_cell.angle_alpha   90.00
_cell.angle_beta   90.00
_cell.angle_gamma   90.00
#
_symmetry.space_group_name_H-M   'P 1'
#
loop_
_entity.id
_entity.type
_entity.pdbx_description
1 polymer ?
#
loop_
_entity_poly.entity_id
_entity_poly.type
_entity_poly.pdbx_seq_one_letter_code
_entity_poly.pdbx_strand_id
1 'polypeptide(L)'
;MNKYTAITKNAIIVNTKIGFDLFLRTDVSGHYRYILFCRAGEIFTPERKEVLLSRNSQKLHISSDDIGKYLQYQEINLKRIVEDSIRSPLEKSGVLYQVAGNIVQDVLNDPKLEQNIERATEWVSNTVNHMIQNEDIFSCLLKV
;
A
#
# COMPACT_ATOMS: atom_id res chain seq x y z
N MET A 1 2.51 22.24 3.70
CA MET A 1 1.89 20.94 3.99
C MET A 1 1.38 20.30 2.70
N ASN A 2 1.80 19.10 2.39
CA ASN A 2 1.38 18.42 1.17
C ASN A 2 -0.05 17.90 1.34
N LYS A 3 -0.95 18.34 0.46
CA LYS A 3 -2.33 17.85 0.45
C LYS A 3 -2.45 16.46 -0.15
N TYR A 4 -1.47 16.05 -0.95
CA TYR A 4 -1.45 14.77 -1.64
C TYR A 4 -0.16 14.05 -1.35
N THR A 5 -0.24 12.72 -1.25
CA THR A 5 0.90 11.85 -1.00
C THR A 5 1.03 10.86 -2.15
N ALA A 6 2.24 10.74 -2.69
CA ALA A 6 2.52 9.81 -3.77
C ALA A 6 2.51 8.37 -3.26
N ILE A 7 1.93 7.47 -4.03
CA ILE A 7 1.99 6.03 -3.79
C ILE A 7 2.42 5.34 -5.08
N THR A 8 2.92 4.12 -4.98
CA THR A 8 3.32 3.37 -6.17
C THR A 8 2.09 2.88 -6.93
N LYS A 9 2.21 2.79 -8.27
CA LYS A 9 1.11 2.30 -9.11
C LYS A 9 0.72 0.86 -8.78
N ASN A 10 1.66 0.08 -8.25
CA ASN A 10 1.42 -1.32 -7.87
C ASN A 10 0.83 -1.48 -6.48
N ALA A 11 0.61 -0.39 -5.74
CA ALA A 11 0.08 -0.45 -4.38
C ALA A 11 -1.38 -0.92 -4.33
N ILE A 12 -2.12 -0.71 -5.43
CA ILE A 12 -3.55 -1.03 -5.49
C ILE A 12 -3.74 -2.36 -6.20
N ILE A 13 -4.56 -3.22 -5.61
CA ILE A 13 -4.81 -4.59 -6.08
C ILE A 13 -6.09 -4.61 -6.91
N VAL A 14 -6.03 -5.27 -8.07
CA VAL A 14 -7.18 -5.45 -8.96
C VAL A 14 -8.29 -6.22 -8.25
N ASN A 15 -9.53 -5.84 -8.53
CA ASN A 15 -10.74 -6.46 -7.98
C ASN A 15 -10.92 -6.26 -6.48
N THR A 16 -10.29 -5.23 -5.91
CA THR A 16 -10.53 -4.83 -4.53
C THR A 16 -11.33 -3.53 -4.48
N LYS A 17 -12.14 -3.40 -3.43
CA LYS A 17 -12.84 -2.16 -3.13
C LYS A 17 -11.87 -1.20 -2.44
N ILE A 18 -11.82 0.04 -2.91
CA ILE A 18 -10.90 1.05 -2.39
C ILE A 18 -11.66 1.99 -1.46
N GLY A 19 -11.14 2.20 -0.26
CA GLY A 19 -11.79 3.06 0.74
C GLY A 19 -11.36 4.52 0.72
N PHE A 20 -10.63 4.94 -0.31
CA PHE A 20 -10.12 6.30 -0.45
C PHE A 20 -10.05 6.67 -1.92
N ASP A 21 -10.03 7.98 -2.20
CA ASP A 21 -9.94 8.46 -3.59
C ASP A 21 -8.51 8.34 -4.13
N LEU A 22 -8.40 7.94 -5.39
CA LEU A 22 -7.13 7.89 -6.11
C LEU A 22 -7.06 9.04 -7.10
N PHE A 23 -5.91 9.70 -7.15
CA PHE A 23 -5.66 10.83 -8.05
C PHE A 23 -4.45 10.55 -8.92
N LEU A 24 -4.48 11.06 -10.14
CA LEU A 24 -3.32 11.10 -11.02
C LEU A 24 -2.80 12.53 -11.07
N ARG A 25 -1.49 12.68 -10.85
CA ARG A 25 -0.84 13.98 -10.98
C ARG A 25 -0.31 14.15 -12.39
N THR A 26 -0.71 15.23 -13.03
CA THR A 26 -0.18 15.64 -14.32
C THR A 26 0.65 16.90 -14.16
N ASP A 27 1.76 16.98 -14.87
CA ASP A 27 2.65 18.13 -14.85
C ASP A 27 2.48 18.87 -16.20
N VAL A 28 1.86 20.05 -16.16
CA VAL A 28 1.64 20.86 -17.36
C VAL A 28 2.26 22.25 -17.14
N SER A 29 3.25 22.60 -17.95
CA SER A 29 3.89 23.94 -17.92
C SER A 29 4.39 24.35 -16.53
N GLY A 30 4.94 23.41 -15.78
CA GLY A 30 5.44 23.66 -14.43
C GLY A 30 4.39 23.68 -13.34
N HIS A 31 3.14 23.42 -13.70
CA HIS A 31 2.03 23.33 -12.74
C HIS A 31 1.59 21.90 -12.56
N TYR A 32 1.28 21.51 -11.31
CA TYR A 32 0.76 20.18 -10.99
C TYR A 32 -0.75 20.22 -10.98
N ARG A 33 -1.37 19.22 -11.59
CA ARG A 33 -2.80 18.99 -11.54
C ARG A 33 -3.08 17.61 -10.98
N TYR A 34 -4.02 17.53 -10.05
CA TYR A 34 -4.47 16.26 -9.47
C TYR A 34 -5.87 15.97 -10.02
N ILE A 35 -5.98 14.89 -10.78
CA ILE A 35 -7.24 14.50 -11.43
C ILE A 35 -7.77 13.25 -10.74
N LEU A 36 -9.03 13.28 -10.32
CA LEU A 36 -9.67 12.12 -9.71
C LEU A 36 -9.69 10.96 -10.70
N PHE A 37 -9.08 9.84 -10.30
CA PHE A 37 -8.98 8.65 -11.14
C PHE A 37 -9.95 7.56 -10.70
N CYS A 38 -10.11 7.35 -9.39
CA CYS A 38 -10.99 6.35 -8.83
C CYS A 38 -11.54 6.87 -7.51
N ARG A 39 -12.86 6.78 -7.31
CA ARG A 39 -13.50 7.27 -6.09
C ARG A 39 -13.51 6.22 -5.00
N ALA A 40 -13.49 6.68 -3.75
CA ALA A 40 -13.71 5.81 -2.60
C ALA A 40 -15.03 5.04 -2.77
N GLY A 41 -14.99 3.74 -2.46
CA GLY A 41 -16.14 2.86 -2.60
C GLY A 41 -16.23 2.13 -3.94
N GLU A 42 -15.46 2.55 -4.93
CA GLU A 42 -15.41 1.87 -6.22
C GLU A 42 -14.46 0.68 -6.19
N ILE A 43 -14.69 -0.28 -7.09
CA ILE A 43 -13.81 -1.42 -7.26
C ILE A 43 -12.73 -1.05 -8.29
N PHE A 44 -11.47 -1.36 -7.98
CA PHE A 44 -10.36 -1.14 -8.88
C PHE A 44 -10.32 -2.27 -9.92
N THR A 45 -10.85 -1.99 -11.11
CA THR A 45 -10.99 -2.99 -12.17
C THR A 45 -9.67 -3.23 -12.90
N PRO A 46 -9.51 -4.40 -13.59
CA PRO A 46 -8.36 -4.63 -14.46
C PRO A 46 -8.20 -3.57 -15.54
N GLU A 47 -9.30 -3.05 -16.06
CA GLU A 47 -9.30 -2.00 -17.08
C GLU A 47 -8.70 -0.70 -16.54
N ARG A 48 -9.03 -0.36 -15.28
CA ARG A 48 -8.46 0.82 -14.62
C ARG A 48 -6.96 0.66 -14.40
N LYS A 49 -6.52 -0.54 -14.03
CA LYS A 49 -5.09 -0.82 -13.87
C LYS A 49 -4.36 -0.66 -15.19
N GLU A 50 -4.93 -1.13 -16.28
CA GLU A 50 -4.34 -1.00 -17.61
C GLU A 50 -4.20 0.47 -18.01
N VAL A 51 -5.24 1.27 -17.77
CA VAL A 51 -5.18 2.72 -18.01
C VAL A 51 -4.08 3.35 -17.17
N LEU A 52 -4.01 3.01 -15.88
CA LEU A 52 -3.00 3.54 -14.97
C LEU A 52 -1.58 3.23 -15.44
N LEU A 53 -1.32 2.00 -15.88
CA LEU A 53 0.00 1.57 -16.34
C LEU A 53 0.37 2.21 -17.68
N SER A 54 -0.62 2.55 -18.51
CA SER A 54 -0.37 3.20 -19.80
C SER A 54 0.00 4.68 -19.67
N ARG A 55 -0.27 5.29 -18.51
CA ARG A 55 0.00 6.72 -18.26
C ARG A 55 1.31 6.89 -17.49
N ASN A 56 2.43 6.56 -18.14
CA ASN A 56 3.75 6.52 -17.50
C ASN A 56 4.19 7.87 -16.93
N SER A 57 3.77 8.98 -17.51
CA SER A 57 4.15 10.32 -17.05
C SER A 57 3.33 10.81 -15.86
N GLN A 58 2.26 10.11 -15.50
CA GLN A 58 1.38 10.50 -14.40
C GLN A 58 1.68 9.65 -13.17
N LYS A 59 1.76 10.31 -12.01
CA LYS A 59 2.03 9.65 -10.72
C LYS A 59 0.75 9.48 -9.95
N LEU A 60 0.62 8.32 -9.30
CA LEU A 60 -0.54 7.99 -8.48
C LEU A 60 -0.42 8.64 -7.10
N HIS A 61 -1.48 9.29 -6.67
CA HIS A 61 -1.52 10.00 -5.39
C HIS A 61 -2.81 9.71 -4.64
N ILE A 62 -2.76 9.87 -3.34
CA ILE A 62 -3.93 9.89 -2.46
C ILE A 62 -3.93 11.21 -1.71
N SER A 63 -5.09 11.58 -1.14
CA SER A 63 -5.13 12.69 -0.19
C SER A 63 -4.28 12.33 1.03
N SER A 64 -3.50 13.28 1.53
CA SER A 64 -2.69 13.05 2.73
C SER A 64 -3.55 12.74 3.96
N ASP A 65 -4.82 13.18 3.95
CA ASP A 65 -5.77 12.84 5.01
C ASP A 65 -6.16 11.36 5.00
N ASP A 66 -5.93 10.66 3.89
CA ASP A 66 -6.30 9.26 3.70
C ASP A 66 -5.16 8.28 3.93
N ILE A 67 -3.99 8.75 4.41
CA ILE A 67 -2.84 7.86 4.65
C ILE A 67 -3.21 6.71 5.59
N GLY A 68 -3.96 6.99 6.65
CA GLY A 68 -4.39 5.95 7.58
C GLY A 68 -5.25 4.88 6.91
N LYS A 69 -6.16 5.30 6.04
CA LYS A 69 -7.01 4.37 5.27
C LYS A 69 -6.19 3.55 4.29
N TYR A 70 -5.17 4.15 3.69
CA TYR A 70 -4.28 3.47 2.77
C TYR A 70 -3.45 2.40 3.49
N LEU A 71 -2.90 2.71 4.67
CA LEU A 71 -2.15 1.75 5.47
C LEU A 71 -3.04 0.59 5.92
N GLN A 72 -4.28 0.88 6.30
CA GLN A 72 -5.27 -0.15 6.64
C GLN A 72 -5.59 -1.04 5.44
N TYR A 73 -5.74 -0.44 4.27
CA TYR A 73 -5.94 -1.18 3.02
C TYR A 73 -4.79 -2.15 2.75
N GLN A 74 -3.54 -1.69 2.92
CA GLN A 74 -2.37 -2.55 2.74
C GLN A 74 -2.34 -3.69 3.76
N GLU A 75 -2.71 -3.42 5.00
CA GLU A 75 -2.74 -4.45 6.04
C GLU A 75 -3.78 -5.53 5.73
N ILE A 76 -4.98 -5.14 5.33
CA ILE A 76 -6.06 -6.07 4.98
C ILE A 76 -5.67 -6.95 3.79
N ASN A 77 -4.92 -6.41 2.84
CA ASN A 77 -4.52 -7.11 1.63
C ASN A 77 -3.09 -7.66 1.70
N LEU A 78 -2.49 -7.69 2.90
CA LEU A 78 -1.08 -8.02 3.06
C LEU A 78 -0.73 -9.40 2.51
N LYS A 79 -1.57 -10.40 2.76
CA LYS A 79 -1.35 -11.75 2.26
C LYS A 79 -1.27 -11.77 0.73
N ARG A 80 -2.19 -11.06 0.08
CA ARG A 80 -2.22 -10.99 -1.39
C ARG A 80 -1.00 -10.26 -1.94
N ILE A 81 -0.54 -9.22 -1.25
CA ILE A 81 0.65 -8.47 -1.64
C ILE A 81 1.90 -9.36 -1.54
N VAL A 82 2.02 -10.10 -0.44
CA VAL A 82 3.16 -10.98 -0.20
C VAL A 82 3.20 -12.15 -1.20
N GLU A 83 2.04 -12.68 -1.55
CA GLU A 83 1.93 -13.82 -2.48
C GLU A 83 1.99 -13.41 -3.95
N ASP A 84 1.96 -12.12 -4.26
CA ASP A 84 2.00 -11.61 -5.64
C ASP A 84 3.38 -11.84 -6.26
N SER A 85 3.45 -12.71 -7.27
CA SER A 85 4.70 -13.07 -7.94
C SER A 85 5.28 -11.94 -8.78
N ILE A 86 4.47 -10.93 -9.15
CA ILE A 86 4.91 -9.80 -9.98
C ILE A 86 5.69 -8.77 -9.17
N ARG A 87 5.35 -8.62 -7.89
CA ARG A 87 6.01 -7.64 -7.02
C ARG A 87 7.40 -8.12 -6.62
N SER A 88 8.37 -7.20 -6.61
CA SER A 88 9.73 -7.52 -6.18
C SER A 88 9.77 -7.79 -4.67
N PRO A 89 10.75 -8.60 -4.20
CA PRO A 89 10.95 -8.81 -2.77
C PRO A 89 11.15 -7.50 -2.00
N LEU A 90 11.81 -6.52 -2.60
CA LEU A 90 12.04 -5.23 -1.97
C LEU A 90 10.74 -4.44 -1.78
N GLU A 91 9.85 -4.46 -2.77
CA GLU A 91 8.53 -3.83 -2.65
C GLU A 91 7.71 -4.48 -1.53
N LYS A 92 7.71 -5.80 -1.47
CA LYS A 92 7.00 -6.55 -0.42
C LYS A 92 7.55 -6.22 0.96
N SER A 93 8.87 -6.14 1.08
CA SER A 93 9.53 -5.77 2.34
C SER A 93 9.15 -4.35 2.77
N GLY A 94 9.05 -3.42 1.82
CA GLY A 94 8.62 -2.06 2.09
C GLY A 94 7.21 -2.00 2.65
N VAL A 95 6.27 -2.75 2.06
CA VAL A 95 4.89 -2.82 2.55
C VAL A 95 4.85 -3.44 3.96
N LEU A 96 5.57 -4.53 4.17
CA LEU A 96 5.64 -5.18 5.49
C LEU A 96 6.16 -4.21 6.54
N TYR A 97 7.17 -3.43 6.21
CA TYR A 97 7.75 -2.45 7.13
C TYR A 97 6.74 -1.35 7.49
N GLN A 98 6.04 -0.81 6.50
CA GLN A 98 5.04 0.23 6.71
C GLN A 98 3.88 -0.27 7.57
N VAL A 99 3.38 -1.47 7.29
CA VAL A 99 2.31 -2.09 8.07
C VAL A 99 2.77 -2.33 9.50
N ALA A 100 4.00 -2.81 9.69
CA ALA A 100 4.57 -3.03 11.02
C ALA A 100 4.59 -1.73 11.84
N GLY A 101 5.03 -0.63 11.24
CA GLY A 101 5.07 0.67 11.93
C GLY A 101 3.70 1.11 12.40
N ASN A 102 2.68 0.92 11.56
CA ASN A 102 1.31 1.27 11.90
C ASN A 102 0.77 0.42 13.04
N ILE A 103 1.01 -0.90 13.00
CA ILE A 103 0.58 -1.82 14.05
C ILE A 103 1.26 -1.48 15.38
N VAL A 104 2.57 -1.25 15.36
CA VAL A 104 3.33 -0.91 16.59
C VAL A 104 2.77 0.35 17.22
N GLN A 105 2.47 1.37 16.42
CA GLN A 105 1.91 2.60 16.94
C GLN A 105 0.56 2.38 17.62
N ASP A 106 -0.31 1.58 17.01
CA ASP A 106 -1.62 1.26 17.58
C ASP A 106 -1.50 0.43 18.84
N VAL A 107 -0.56 -0.53 18.88
CA VAL A 107 -0.28 -1.32 20.08
C VAL A 107 0.22 -0.44 21.24
N LEU A 108 1.09 0.53 20.94
CA LEU A 108 1.59 1.46 21.96
C LEU A 108 0.47 2.36 22.51
N ASN A 109 -0.49 2.73 21.64
CA ASN A 109 -1.62 3.55 22.07
C ASN A 109 -2.66 2.76 22.88
N ASP A 110 -2.83 1.48 22.56
CA ASP A 110 -3.78 0.59 23.27
C ASP A 110 -3.25 -0.84 23.31
N PRO A 111 -2.33 -1.14 24.24
CA PRO A 111 -1.69 -2.47 24.30
C PRO A 111 -2.62 -3.59 24.78
N LYS A 112 -3.78 -3.25 25.32
CA LYS A 112 -4.73 -4.24 25.84
C LYS A 112 -5.80 -4.63 24.81
N LEU A 113 -5.82 -3.95 23.65
CA LEU A 113 -6.80 -4.26 22.63
C LEU A 113 -6.42 -5.55 21.91
N GLU A 114 -7.26 -6.57 22.09
CA GLU A 114 -7.02 -7.90 21.50
C GLU A 114 -6.84 -7.86 19.99
N GLN A 115 -7.58 -7.01 19.31
CA GLN A 115 -7.46 -6.84 17.85
C GLN A 115 -6.05 -6.44 17.43
N ASN A 116 -5.37 -5.61 18.19
CA ASN A 116 -4.02 -5.19 17.87
C ASN A 116 -3.02 -6.33 18.02
N ILE A 117 -3.26 -7.22 18.98
CA ILE A 117 -2.44 -8.42 19.16
C ILE A 117 -2.64 -9.38 18.00
N GLU A 118 -3.87 -9.57 17.54
CA GLU A 118 -4.18 -10.40 16.37
C GLU A 118 -3.53 -9.84 15.11
N ARG A 119 -3.57 -8.53 14.93
CA ARG A 119 -2.93 -7.87 13.79
C ARG A 119 -1.42 -8.13 13.78
N ALA A 120 -0.78 -8.01 14.94
CA ALA A 120 0.65 -8.27 15.06
C ALA A 120 0.98 -9.73 14.76
N THR A 121 0.17 -10.66 15.24
CA THR A 121 0.35 -12.09 15.00
C THR A 121 0.23 -12.40 13.50
N GLU A 122 -0.76 -11.84 12.83
CA GLU A 122 -0.96 -12.05 11.41
C GLU A 122 0.17 -11.43 10.58
N TRP A 123 0.68 -10.27 10.99
CA TRP A 123 1.83 -9.66 10.35
C TRP A 123 3.06 -10.56 10.45
N VAL A 124 3.32 -11.13 11.63
CA VAL A 124 4.45 -12.06 11.83
C VAL A 124 4.31 -13.27 10.90
N SER A 125 3.12 -13.85 10.81
CA SER A 125 2.86 -14.99 9.95
C SER A 125 3.14 -14.68 8.47
N ASN A 126 2.68 -13.53 8.00
CA ASN A 126 2.92 -13.10 6.62
C ASN A 126 4.41 -12.84 6.37
N THR A 127 5.10 -12.26 7.35
CA THR A 127 6.53 -11.96 7.24
C THR A 127 7.35 -13.24 7.16
N VAL A 128 7.06 -14.20 8.02
CA VAL A 128 7.74 -15.50 8.03
C VAL A 128 7.54 -16.20 6.69
N ASN A 129 6.31 -16.20 6.19
CA ASN A 129 5.98 -16.81 4.90
C ASN A 129 6.76 -16.16 3.75
N HIS A 130 6.87 -14.84 3.78
CA HIS A 130 7.66 -14.10 2.80
C HIS A 130 9.14 -14.46 2.88
N MET A 131 9.71 -14.60 4.08
CA MET A 131 11.10 -14.98 4.28
C MET A 131 11.38 -16.39 3.79
N ILE A 132 10.46 -17.32 3.95
CA ILE A 132 10.59 -18.70 3.47
C ILE A 132 10.61 -18.75 1.94
N GLN A 133 9.78 -17.94 1.29
CA GLN A 133 9.66 -17.94 -0.16
C GLN A 133 10.83 -17.28 -0.88
N ASN A 134 11.58 -16.41 -0.20
CA ASN A 134 12.65 -15.63 -0.81
C ASN A 134 13.93 -15.71 0.03
N GLU A 135 14.96 -16.35 -0.49
CA GLU A 135 16.23 -16.52 0.23
C GLU A 135 16.87 -15.19 0.62
N ASP A 136 16.70 -14.17 -0.20
CA ASP A 136 17.35 -12.86 0.01
C ASP A 136 16.50 -11.89 0.82
N ILE A 137 15.37 -12.34 1.34
CA ILE A 137 14.43 -11.42 1.96
C ILE A 137 14.96 -10.81 3.25
N PHE A 138 15.72 -11.57 4.00
CA PHE A 138 16.32 -11.08 5.22
C PHE A 138 17.16 -9.85 4.95
N SER A 139 17.93 -9.90 3.85
CA SER A 139 18.75 -8.78 3.39
C SER A 139 17.86 -7.60 2.98
N CYS A 140 16.74 -7.85 2.30
CA CYS A 140 15.80 -6.80 1.88
C CYS A 140 15.15 -6.13 3.09
N LEU A 141 14.76 -6.89 4.10
CA LEU A 141 14.14 -6.33 5.31
C LEU A 141 15.10 -5.45 6.10
N LEU A 142 16.37 -5.80 6.10
CA LEU A 142 17.40 -5.00 6.77
C LEU A 142 17.68 -3.67 6.09
N LYS A 143 17.37 -3.54 4.79
CA LYS A 143 17.57 -2.32 4.02
C LYS A 143 16.42 -1.33 4.13
N VAL A 144 15.29 -1.75 4.62
CA VAL A 144 14.10 -0.94 4.78
C VAL A 144 14.07 -0.24 6.13
#